data_df6a791fafca79772f78a7ba76c75749
#
_entry.id   df6a791fafca79772f78a7ba76c75749
#
_cell.length_a   1.000
_cell.length_b   1.000
_cell.length_c   1.000
_cell.angle_alpha   90.00
_cell.angle_beta   90.00
_cell.angle_gamma   90.00
#
_symmetry.space_group_name_H-M   'P 1'
#
loop_
_entity.id
_entity.type
_entity.pdbx_description
1 polymer ?
#
loop_
_entity_poly.entity_id
_entity_poly.type
_entity_poly.pdbx_seq_one_letter_code
_entity_poly.pdbx_strand_id
1 'polypeptide(L)'
;MEKNRNMDQTELRYFKKDLSEFDSPDQPGSGLENMDLDFVKRLDQARHLTMGTPFKITSGFRSQEYHHELTLMGYQTAKNSAHLKGLAADISTPDSRSRFKIIRALMEVGFTRFGIGESYLHVDASPENEKSQEVCWDYY
;
A
#
# COMPACT_ATOMS: atom_id res chain seq x y z
N MET A 1 13.27 0.48 -13.29
CA MET A 1 13.46 -0.92 -12.91
C MET A 1 12.25 -1.73 -13.31
N GLU A 2 12.47 -2.80 -13.96
CA GLU A 2 11.40 -3.67 -14.44
C GLU A 2 10.78 -4.45 -13.28
N LYS A 3 9.46 -4.56 -13.25
CA LYS A 3 8.77 -5.38 -12.28
C LYS A 3 9.02 -6.85 -12.57
N ASN A 4 9.19 -7.64 -11.54
CA ASN A 4 9.41 -9.08 -11.71
C ASN A 4 8.10 -9.81 -11.99
N ARG A 5 7.75 -9.92 -13.28
CA ARG A 5 6.53 -10.60 -13.72
C ARG A 5 6.59 -12.11 -13.60
N ASN A 6 7.81 -12.65 -13.36
CA ASN A 6 7.99 -14.07 -13.18
C ASN A 6 7.81 -14.51 -11.73
N MET A 7 7.64 -13.57 -10.81
CA MET A 7 7.32 -13.93 -9.45
C MET A 7 5.95 -14.59 -9.41
N ASP A 8 5.87 -15.66 -8.65
CA ASP A 8 4.68 -16.48 -8.60
C ASP A 8 3.64 -15.84 -7.68
N GLN A 9 2.58 -15.23 -8.26
CA GLN A 9 1.47 -14.71 -7.50
C GLN A 9 0.75 -15.80 -6.72
N THR A 10 0.94 -17.09 -7.04
CA THR A 10 0.34 -18.18 -6.29
C THR A 10 0.87 -18.27 -4.85
N GLU A 11 1.97 -17.58 -4.56
CA GLU A 11 2.48 -17.49 -3.19
C GLU A 11 1.62 -16.58 -2.30
N LEU A 12 0.76 -15.76 -2.89
CA LEU A 12 -0.15 -14.93 -2.13
C LEU A 12 -1.22 -15.79 -1.46
N ARG A 13 -1.43 -15.56 -0.17
CA ARG A 13 -2.42 -16.31 0.62
C ARG A 13 -3.74 -15.58 0.75
N TYR A 14 -3.72 -14.24 0.76
CA TYR A 14 -4.89 -13.42 1.11
C TYR A 14 -5.33 -12.52 -0.01
N PHE A 15 -4.39 -11.84 -0.67
CA PHE A 15 -4.73 -10.95 -1.77
C PHE A 15 -5.05 -11.75 -3.02
N LYS A 16 -5.93 -11.21 -3.85
CA LYS A 16 -6.29 -11.85 -5.11
C LYS A 16 -5.08 -11.94 -6.04
N LYS A 17 -4.99 -13.05 -6.76
CA LYS A 17 -3.86 -13.31 -7.67
C LYS A 17 -3.74 -12.27 -8.78
N ASP A 18 -4.88 -11.68 -9.21
CA ASP A 18 -4.89 -10.64 -10.23
C ASP A 18 -4.59 -9.25 -9.69
N LEU A 19 -4.35 -9.11 -8.37
CA LEU A 19 -4.05 -7.86 -7.69
C LEU A 19 -5.08 -6.76 -7.91
N SER A 20 -6.33 -7.13 -8.23
CA SER A 20 -7.39 -6.15 -8.51
C SER A 20 -7.72 -5.24 -7.33
N GLU A 21 -7.42 -5.70 -6.11
CA GLU A 21 -7.58 -4.88 -4.91
C GLU A 21 -6.70 -3.63 -4.93
N PHE A 22 -5.66 -3.64 -5.76
CA PHE A 22 -4.68 -2.57 -5.86
C PHE A 22 -4.86 -1.71 -7.12
N ASP A 23 -5.92 -1.93 -7.88
CA ASP A 23 -6.17 -1.15 -9.09
C ASP A 23 -6.37 0.33 -8.78
N SER A 24 -5.87 1.20 -9.67
CA SER A 24 -6.33 2.58 -9.69
C SER A 24 -7.81 2.59 -10.07
N PRO A 25 -8.67 3.39 -9.41
CA PRO A 25 -10.11 3.36 -9.67
C PRO A 25 -10.49 3.63 -11.12
N ASP A 26 -9.67 4.37 -11.85
CA ASP A 26 -9.91 4.73 -13.24
C ASP A 26 -9.31 3.74 -14.25
N GLN A 27 -8.56 2.73 -13.80
CA GLN A 27 -7.84 1.80 -14.69
C GLN A 27 -7.93 0.36 -14.20
N PRO A 28 -8.98 -0.38 -14.60
CA PRO A 28 -9.06 -1.81 -14.28
C PRO A 28 -7.85 -2.57 -14.79
N GLY A 29 -7.29 -3.46 -13.97
CA GLY A 29 -6.11 -4.25 -14.30
C GLY A 29 -4.79 -3.56 -13.99
N SER A 30 -4.82 -2.30 -13.58
CA SER A 30 -3.61 -1.52 -13.33
C SER A 30 -2.81 -2.03 -12.12
N GLY A 31 -3.48 -2.67 -11.16
CA GLY A 31 -2.80 -3.25 -10.01
C GLY A 31 -1.80 -4.31 -10.42
N LEU A 32 -2.22 -5.25 -11.24
CA LEU A 32 -1.34 -6.31 -11.73
C LEU A 32 -0.18 -5.76 -12.56
N GLU A 33 -0.42 -4.75 -13.37
CA GLU A 33 0.60 -4.18 -14.23
C GLU A 33 1.62 -3.32 -13.48
N ASN A 34 1.20 -2.65 -12.42
CA ASN A 34 2.00 -1.59 -11.83
C ASN A 34 2.45 -1.82 -10.38
N MET A 35 1.79 -2.70 -9.63
CA MET A 35 2.22 -2.97 -8.26
C MET A 35 3.52 -3.76 -8.25
N ASP A 36 4.41 -3.39 -7.35
CA ASP A 36 5.63 -4.14 -7.08
C ASP A 36 5.25 -5.43 -6.34
N LEU A 37 5.60 -6.58 -6.91
CA LEU A 37 5.22 -7.88 -6.32
C LEU A 37 5.89 -8.13 -4.98
N ASP A 38 7.13 -7.71 -4.80
CA ASP A 38 7.80 -7.86 -3.51
C ASP A 38 7.08 -7.09 -2.42
N PHE A 39 6.62 -5.88 -2.75
CA PHE A 39 5.82 -5.08 -1.84
C PHE A 39 4.52 -5.80 -1.46
N VAL A 40 3.79 -6.30 -2.45
CA VAL A 40 2.52 -7.00 -2.21
C VAL A 40 2.73 -8.28 -1.39
N LYS A 41 3.76 -9.05 -1.70
CA LYS A 41 4.09 -10.27 -0.96
C LYS A 41 4.44 -9.96 0.49
N ARG A 42 5.13 -8.85 0.74
CA ARG A 42 5.45 -8.42 2.10
C ARG A 42 4.19 -8.01 2.87
N LEU A 43 3.26 -7.32 2.20
CA LEU A 43 1.96 -7.02 2.81
C LEU A 43 1.19 -8.29 3.15
N ASP A 44 1.20 -9.26 2.24
CA ASP A 44 0.52 -10.54 2.43
C ASP A 44 1.10 -11.30 3.62
N GLN A 45 2.42 -11.28 3.77
CA GLN A 45 3.10 -11.87 4.91
C GLN A 45 2.71 -11.17 6.22
N ALA A 46 2.64 -9.84 6.22
CA ALA A 46 2.21 -9.09 7.40
C ALA A 46 0.78 -9.47 7.80
N ARG A 47 -0.10 -9.57 6.81
CA ARG A 47 -1.48 -9.99 7.05
C ARG A 47 -1.54 -11.36 7.72
N HIS A 48 -0.71 -12.27 7.29
CA HIS A 48 -0.62 -13.60 7.90
C HIS A 48 -0.21 -13.51 9.38
N LEU A 49 0.73 -12.64 9.71
CA LEU A 49 1.21 -12.47 11.08
C LEU A 49 0.15 -11.91 12.03
N THR A 50 -0.86 -11.24 11.53
CA THR A 50 -1.94 -10.72 12.39
C THR A 50 -2.90 -11.80 12.84
N MET A 51 -2.83 -13.00 12.27
CA MET A 51 -3.68 -14.14 12.64
C MET A 51 -5.18 -13.86 12.49
N GLY A 52 -5.56 -13.10 11.48
CA GLY A 52 -6.97 -12.93 11.16
C GLY A 52 -7.46 -11.49 10.99
N THR A 53 -6.61 -10.50 11.22
CA THR A 53 -7.00 -9.11 10.98
C THR A 53 -7.07 -8.86 9.47
N PRO A 54 -8.21 -8.39 8.93
CA PRO A 54 -8.31 -8.14 7.50
C PRO A 54 -7.49 -6.93 7.08
N PHE A 55 -6.87 -7.03 5.89
CA PHE A 55 -6.18 -5.92 5.24
C PHE A 55 -7.03 -5.49 4.05
N LYS A 56 -7.99 -4.63 4.30
CA LYS A 56 -8.81 -4.08 3.23
C LYS A 56 -8.06 -2.91 2.60
N ILE A 57 -7.66 -3.09 1.34
CA ILE A 57 -6.94 -2.06 0.60
C ILE A 57 -7.93 -1.01 0.11
N THR A 58 -7.75 0.21 0.54
CA THR A 58 -8.61 1.33 0.12
C THR A 58 -7.97 2.16 -0.98
N SER A 59 -6.64 2.08 -1.12
CA SER A 59 -5.92 2.71 -2.23
C SER A 59 -4.62 1.93 -2.45
N GLY A 60 -4.40 1.48 -3.67
CA GLY A 60 -3.16 0.80 -4.07
C GLY A 60 -2.43 1.65 -5.09
N PHE A 61 -2.32 1.15 -6.33
CA PHE A 61 -1.75 1.94 -7.42
C PHE A 61 -2.66 3.12 -7.76
N ARG A 62 -2.06 4.24 -8.09
CA ARG A 62 -2.77 5.41 -8.64
C ARG A 62 -2.16 5.79 -9.97
N SER A 63 -3.02 5.93 -10.99
CA SER A 63 -2.59 6.52 -12.25
C SER A 63 -2.28 8.00 -12.04
N GLN A 64 -1.50 8.59 -12.95
CA GLN A 64 -1.23 10.02 -12.92
C GLN A 64 -2.52 10.83 -13.02
N GLU A 65 -3.44 10.38 -13.86
CA GLU A 65 -4.73 11.04 -14.08
C GLU A 65 -5.57 11.04 -12.80
N TYR A 66 -5.68 9.91 -12.14
CA TYR A 66 -6.44 9.81 -10.90
C TYR A 66 -5.81 10.63 -9.78
N HIS A 67 -4.48 10.58 -9.68
CA HIS A 67 -3.74 11.38 -8.69
C HIS A 67 -3.99 12.87 -8.90
N HIS A 68 -4.00 13.32 -10.15
CA HIS A 68 -4.29 14.70 -10.50
C HIS A 68 -5.73 15.08 -10.13
N GLU A 69 -6.69 14.18 -10.39
CA GLU A 69 -8.09 14.40 -9.99
C GLU A 69 -8.23 14.59 -8.48
N LEU A 70 -7.53 13.76 -7.69
CA LEU A 70 -7.56 13.89 -6.24
C LEU A 70 -7.04 15.25 -5.79
N THR A 71 -5.99 15.74 -6.43
CA THR A 71 -5.45 17.08 -6.14
C THR A 71 -6.48 18.16 -6.45
N LEU A 72 -7.15 18.06 -7.60
CA LEU A 72 -8.19 19.00 -8.00
C LEU A 72 -9.39 19.01 -7.07
N MET A 73 -9.68 17.86 -6.46
CA MET A 73 -10.80 17.70 -5.52
C MET A 73 -10.45 18.20 -4.11
N GLY A 74 -9.24 18.68 -3.90
CA GLY A 74 -8.83 19.25 -2.63
C GLY A 74 -8.14 18.28 -1.67
N TYR A 75 -7.89 17.05 -2.08
CA TYR A 75 -7.13 16.11 -1.23
C TYR A 75 -5.66 16.49 -1.21
N GLN A 76 -5.02 16.26 -0.07
CA GLN A 76 -3.58 16.46 0.03
C GLN A 76 -2.87 15.30 -0.66
N THR A 77 -2.18 15.61 -1.75
CA THR A 77 -1.44 14.61 -2.52
C THR A 77 0.01 15.05 -2.66
N ALA A 78 0.93 14.11 -2.48
CA ALA A 78 2.35 14.39 -2.65
C ALA A 78 2.71 14.32 -4.13
N LYS A 79 3.57 15.23 -4.59
CA LYS A 79 4.06 15.21 -5.97
C LYS A 79 4.74 13.89 -6.32
N ASN A 80 5.47 13.34 -5.36
CA ASN A 80 6.26 12.13 -5.55
C ASN A 80 5.66 10.98 -4.75
N SER A 81 4.37 10.75 -4.92
CA SER A 81 3.65 9.72 -4.18
C SER A 81 4.10 8.31 -4.56
N ALA A 82 4.34 7.48 -3.58
CA ALA A 82 4.68 6.07 -3.79
C ALA A 82 3.53 5.29 -4.43
N HIS A 83 2.29 5.77 -4.29
CA HIS A 83 1.14 5.17 -4.98
C HIS A 83 1.31 5.18 -6.51
N LEU A 84 1.95 6.21 -7.04
CA LEU A 84 2.22 6.33 -8.47
C LEU A 84 3.22 5.28 -8.97
N LYS A 85 4.02 4.74 -8.05
CA LYS A 85 5.09 3.79 -8.38
C LYS A 85 4.74 2.35 -8.06
N GLY A 86 3.53 2.09 -7.56
CA GLY A 86 3.14 0.75 -7.13
C GLY A 86 3.84 0.29 -5.87
N LEU A 87 4.28 1.21 -5.03
CA LEU A 87 5.03 0.95 -3.80
C LEU A 87 4.31 1.42 -2.55
N ALA A 88 3.01 1.62 -2.63
CA ALA A 88 2.22 2.09 -1.49
C ALA A 88 0.86 1.43 -1.45
N ALA A 89 0.32 1.34 -0.26
CA ALA A 89 -1.06 0.93 -0.04
C ALA A 89 -1.63 1.68 1.17
N ASP A 90 -2.90 2.03 1.08
CA ASP A 90 -3.68 2.49 2.21
C ASP A 90 -4.58 1.34 2.63
N ILE A 91 -4.55 1.03 3.92
CA ILE A 91 -5.27 -0.12 4.52
C ILE A 91 -6.29 0.42 5.49
N SER A 92 -7.52 -0.05 5.38
CA SER A 92 -8.59 0.36 6.31
C SER A 92 -8.25 -0.02 7.75
N THR A 93 -8.34 0.93 8.67
CA THR A 93 -8.17 0.71 10.10
C THR A 93 -9.40 1.26 10.82
N PRO A 94 -10.49 0.48 10.89
CA PRO A 94 -11.75 0.97 11.43
C PRO A 94 -11.72 1.24 12.94
N ASP A 95 -10.73 0.69 13.64
CA ASP A 95 -10.60 0.88 15.08
C ASP A 95 -9.12 0.87 15.50
N SER A 96 -8.88 1.31 16.71
CA SER A 96 -7.52 1.43 17.26
C SER A 96 -6.79 0.10 17.38
N ARG A 97 -7.51 -0.95 17.71
CA ARG A 97 -6.91 -2.28 17.87
C ARG A 97 -6.45 -2.85 16.53
N SER A 98 -7.28 -2.71 15.51
CA SER A 98 -6.90 -3.13 14.15
C SER A 98 -5.66 -2.38 13.68
N ARG A 99 -5.64 -1.08 13.91
CA ARG A 99 -4.49 -0.24 13.53
C ARG A 99 -3.20 -0.71 14.21
N PHE A 100 -3.27 -0.98 15.52
CA PHE A 100 -2.11 -1.48 16.25
C PHE A 100 -1.58 -2.79 15.68
N LYS A 101 -2.50 -3.75 15.48
CA LYS A 101 -2.13 -5.07 14.96
C LYS A 101 -1.51 -4.99 13.57
N ILE A 102 -2.06 -4.15 12.71
CA ILE A 102 -1.58 -3.98 11.36
C ILE A 102 -0.19 -3.33 11.35
N ILE A 103 -0.03 -2.24 12.11
CA ILE A 103 1.28 -1.56 12.20
C ILE A 103 2.35 -2.51 12.73
N ARG A 104 2.04 -3.23 13.80
CA ARG A 104 2.98 -4.17 14.40
C ARG A 104 3.44 -5.21 13.38
N ALA A 105 2.50 -5.80 12.66
CA ALA A 105 2.82 -6.81 11.66
C ALA A 105 3.65 -6.23 10.51
N LEU A 106 3.32 -5.02 10.05
CA LEU A 106 4.07 -4.36 9.00
C LEU A 106 5.51 -4.07 9.44
N MET A 107 5.69 -3.66 10.68
CA MET A 107 7.05 -3.45 11.22
C MET A 107 7.83 -4.76 11.27
N GLU A 108 7.19 -5.85 11.65
CA GLU A 108 7.84 -7.16 11.72
C GLU A 108 8.36 -7.63 10.37
N VAL A 109 7.69 -7.28 9.28
CA VAL A 109 8.14 -7.63 7.93
C VAL A 109 9.05 -6.57 7.31
N GLY A 110 9.44 -5.57 8.07
CA GLY A 110 10.49 -4.63 7.68
C GLY A 110 10.05 -3.31 7.09
N PHE A 111 8.77 -2.97 7.14
CA PHE A 111 8.34 -1.64 6.72
C PHE A 111 8.75 -0.58 7.73
N THR A 112 9.16 0.58 7.23
CA THR A 112 9.69 1.68 8.05
C THR A 112 9.05 3.02 7.74
N ARG A 113 7.98 3.04 6.94
CA ARG A 113 7.31 4.29 6.58
C ARG A 113 5.80 4.13 6.73
N PHE A 114 5.21 4.93 7.62
CA PHE A 114 3.80 4.85 7.94
C PHE A 114 3.16 6.22 8.01
N GLY A 115 1.97 6.34 7.43
CA GLY A 115 1.14 7.53 7.59
C GLY A 115 -0.17 7.15 8.28
N ILE A 116 -0.52 7.86 9.34
CA ILE A 116 -1.72 7.58 10.12
C ILE A 116 -2.84 8.48 9.64
N GLY A 117 -3.84 7.88 9.01
CA GLY A 117 -5.07 8.58 8.67
C GLY A 117 -6.12 8.39 9.76
N GLU A 118 -7.24 9.06 9.63
CA GLU A 118 -8.32 8.96 10.61
C GLU A 118 -8.90 7.55 10.68
N SER A 119 -9.07 6.90 9.53
CA SER A 119 -9.64 5.56 9.43
C SER A 119 -8.85 4.63 8.51
N TYR A 120 -7.62 4.99 8.20
CA TYR A 120 -6.75 4.18 7.34
C TYR A 120 -5.30 4.35 7.77
N LEU A 121 -4.48 3.42 7.32
CA LEU A 121 -3.04 3.45 7.51
C LEU A 121 -2.38 3.41 6.14
N HIS A 122 -1.52 4.39 5.88
CA HIS A 122 -0.66 4.39 4.71
C HIS A 122 0.62 3.66 5.04
N VAL A 123 1.07 2.79 4.14
CA VAL A 123 2.39 2.16 4.21
C VAL A 123 3.03 2.22 2.83
N ASP A 124 4.32 2.51 2.79
CA ASP A 124 5.03 2.51 1.52
C ASP A 124 6.46 1.98 1.67
N ALA A 125 7.02 1.57 0.55
CA ALA A 125 8.38 1.06 0.45
C ALA A 125 9.26 2.00 -0.37
N SER A 126 9.05 3.32 -0.24
CA SER A 126 9.92 4.30 -0.89
C SER A 126 11.36 4.07 -0.44
N PRO A 127 12.33 4.05 -1.39
CA PRO A 127 13.71 3.75 -1.04
C PRO A 127 14.38 4.89 -0.26
N GLU A 128 15.40 4.54 0.53
CA GLU A 128 16.07 5.49 1.41
C GLU A 128 16.79 6.61 0.68
N ASN A 129 17.16 6.40 -0.58
CA ASN A 129 17.79 7.46 -1.38
C ASN A 129 16.77 8.49 -1.88
N GLU A 130 15.48 8.24 -1.71
CA GLU A 130 14.41 9.17 -2.11
C GLU A 130 13.69 9.77 -0.92
N LYS A 131 13.47 8.99 0.14
CA LYS A 131 12.67 9.43 1.30
C LYS A 131 13.25 8.89 2.60
N SER A 132 13.03 9.64 3.67
CA SER A 132 13.48 9.25 5.02
C SER A 132 12.84 7.94 5.46
N GLN A 133 13.62 7.13 6.17
CA GLN A 133 13.15 5.87 6.74
C GLN A 133 12.91 6.02 8.24
N GLU A 134 12.24 5.04 8.84
CA GLU A 134 11.91 5.01 10.26
C GLU A 134 11.10 6.25 10.66
N VAL A 135 10.06 6.54 9.87
CA VAL A 135 9.18 7.69 10.08
C VAL A 135 7.72 7.25 10.15
N CYS A 136 6.99 7.95 10.99
CA CYS A 136 5.55 7.80 11.12
C CYS A 136 4.96 9.19 11.25
N TRP A 137 4.03 9.53 10.37
CA TRP A 137 3.40 10.85 10.34
C TRP A 137 1.89 10.70 10.41
N ASP A 138 1.20 11.78 10.70
CA ASP A 138 -0.26 11.81 10.63
C ASP A 138 -0.73 12.74 9.52
N TYR A 139 -2.00 12.58 9.15
CA TYR A 139 -2.64 13.38 8.11
C TYR A 139 -3.66 14.38 8.68
N TYR A 140 -3.72 14.52 10.00
CA TYR A 140 -4.70 15.42 10.65
C TYR A 140 -4.11 16.20 11.81
#